data_b0682d778420cda090890754e1655d78
#
_entry.id   b0682d778420cda090890754e1655d78
#
_cell.length_a   1.000
_cell.length_b   1.000
_cell.length_c   1.000
_cell.angle_alpha   90.00
_cell.angle_beta   90.00
_cell.angle_gamma   90.00
#
_symmetry.space_group_name_H-M   'P 1'
#
loop_
_entity.id
_entity.type
_entity.pdbx_description
1 polymer ?
#
loop_
_entity_poly.entity_id
_entity_poly.type
_entity_poly.pdbx_seq_one_letter_code
_entity_poly.pdbx_strand_id
1 'polypeptide(L)'
;FQGYVRDSAFDPRRWVAPGQISLRPSPCTCGVETAFVPFCGRYISDDPSFVVGKPCDRGHRWMCSKTVSDCVEALVAAYYVGGGITAALWVMQWFGIDIRCDMNQVQKLKSNASHLCYLSKLKDIEELETKLKYNFSVKSLLLEAITHPSLQELGVDYCYQRLEFLGDSVLDLLITRHLYASHNDVDPGELTDLRSALVSNESFAQAVVRNNIHNHLQHGSGILLEQITEYVRFNLECNGNENEFFQQATCKVPKVLGDIMESITGAIFIDVNFNIDMVWKIVEPLLSPMITPDKLALPPYRELLELCSHLGCFINSKCTSKGEELIIEMTVQLRDELLIAQGHDRNRKSANAKAAARILVDLKKRGLSLRQCLSKAKQLDTVSSELQSQLTSLETRHGYPDVDGRLSLDGLSSVGAT
;
A
#
# COMPACT_ATOMS: atom_id res chain seq x y z
N PHE A 1 -0.96 -24.88 9.60
CA PHE A 1 -1.31 -24.05 8.45
C PHE A 1 -0.26 -24.14 7.34
N GLN A 2 1.03 -23.93 7.65
CA GLN A 2 2.12 -24.01 6.67
C GLN A 2 2.14 -25.36 5.93
N GLY A 3 2.01 -26.48 6.64
CA GLY A 3 1.88 -27.81 6.04
C GLY A 3 0.68 -27.91 5.12
N TYR A 4 -0.48 -27.36 5.52
CA TYR A 4 -1.70 -27.39 4.73
C TYR A 4 -1.56 -26.64 3.39
N VAL A 5 -0.94 -25.47 3.40
CA VAL A 5 -0.70 -24.66 2.20
C VAL A 5 0.36 -25.30 1.31
N ARG A 6 1.40 -25.87 1.90
CA ARG A 6 2.55 -26.45 1.22
C ARG A 6 2.31 -27.86 0.68
N ASP A 7 1.58 -28.67 1.43
CA ASP A 7 1.40 -30.11 1.16
C ASP A 7 0.13 -30.40 0.34
N SER A 8 -0.69 -29.37 0.04
CA SER A 8 -1.81 -29.51 -0.88
C SER A 8 -1.29 -29.78 -2.29
N ALA A 9 -1.77 -30.86 -2.91
CA ALA A 9 -1.45 -31.18 -4.28
C ALA A 9 -1.93 -30.06 -5.22
N PHE A 10 -1.01 -29.47 -5.99
CA PHE A 10 -1.31 -28.42 -6.95
C PHE A 10 -0.78 -28.80 -8.33
N ASP A 11 -1.67 -29.00 -9.30
CA ASP A 11 -1.29 -29.18 -10.70
C ASP A 11 -1.41 -27.83 -11.43
N PRO A 12 -0.29 -27.23 -11.90
CA PRO A 12 -0.33 -25.97 -12.63
C PRO A 12 -1.13 -26.04 -13.93
N ARG A 13 -1.27 -27.21 -14.51
CA ARG A 13 -2.05 -27.44 -15.74
C ARG A 13 -3.55 -27.54 -15.46
N ARG A 14 -3.93 -27.68 -14.21
CA ARG A 14 -5.31 -27.70 -13.73
C ARG A 14 -5.63 -26.49 -12.87
N TRP A 15 -4.97 -25.37 -13.14
CA TRP A 15 -5.35 -24.13 -12.49
C TRP A 15 -6.78 -23.79 -12.90
N VAL A 16 -7.66 -23.79 -11.93
CA VAL A 16 -9.09 -23.57 -12.12
C VAL A 16 -9.35 -22.11 -11.83
N ALA A 17 -9.91 -21.40 -12.79
CA ALA A 17 -10.29 -20.01 -12.59
C ALA A 17 -11.36 -19.87 -11.48
N PRO A 18 -11.44 -18.73 -10.77
CA PRO A 18 -12.48 -18.49 -9.78
C PRO A 18 -13.87 -18.80 -10.38
N GLY A 19 -14.63 -19.68 -9.71
CA GLY A 19 -15.97 -20.11 -10.15
C GLY A 19 -16.02 -21.47 -10.87
N GLN A 20 -14.90 -22.07 -11.25
CA GLN A 20 -14.88 -23.43 -11.78
C GLN A 20 -14.87 -24.46 -10.64
N ILE A 21 -15.66 -25.53 -10.80
CA ILE A 21 -15.68 -26.64 -9.84
C ILE A 21 -14.48 -27.54 -10.11
N SER A 22 -13.51 -27.55 -9.19
CA SER A 22 -12.40 -28.51 -9.23
C SER A 22 -12.71 -29.73 -8.38
N LEU A 23 -12.44 -30.93 -8.94
CA LEU A 23 -12.35 -32.12 -8.12
C LEU A 23 -11.23 -31.97 -7.12
N ARG A 24 -11.50 -32.16 -5.80
CA ARG A 24 -10.48 -32.04 -4.75
C ARG A 24 -9.32 -32.99 -5.09
N PRO A 25 -8.11 -32.51 -5.25
CA PRO A 25 -6.95 -33.36 -5.49
C PRO A 25 -6.73 -34.24 -4.27
N SER A 26 -6.37 -35.50 -4.50
CA SER A 26 -5.96 -36.40 -3.44
C SER A 26 -4.68 -35.88 -2.78
N PRO A 27 -4.52 -36.00 -1.44
CA PRO A 27 -3.29 -35.64 -0.77
C PRO A 27 -2.06 -36.25 -1.42
N CYS A 28 -0.97 -35.52 -1.55
CA CYS A 28 0.27 -36.06 -2.07
C CYS A 28 0.87 -37.08 -1.09
N THR A 29 1.08 -38.34 -1.57
CA THR A 29 1.71 -39.40 -0.79
C THR A 29 3.14 -39.69 -1.27
N CYS A 30 3.82 -38.69 -1.86
CA CYS A 30 5.17 -38.88 -2.43
C CYS A 30 6.27 -39.12 -1.36
N GLY A 31 5.94 -39.13 -0.07
CA GLY A 31 6.88 -39.39 1.03
C GLY A 31 7.92 -38.29 1.28
N VAL A 32 7.79 -37.15 0.59
CA VAL A 32 8.63 -36.00 0.84
C VAL A 32 8.21 -35.38 2.18
N GLU A 33 9.00 -35.62 3.23
CA GLU A 33 8.80 -34.98 4.53
C GLU A 33 9.10 -33.49 4.42
N THR A 34 8.05 -32.68 4.41
CA THR A 34 8.14 -31.22 4.34
C THR A 34 8.61 -30.58 5.66
N ALA A 35 8.78 -31.40 6.70
CA ALA A 35 9.18 -30.96 8.04
C ALA A 35 10.63 -30.47 8.15
N PHE A 36 11.50 -30.78 7.21
CA PHE A 36 12.94 -30.47 7.26
C PHE A 36 13.42 -29.50 6.18
N VAL A 37 12.77 -28.37 6.02
CA VAL A 37 13.36 -27.30 5.20
C VAL A 37 14.10 -26.34 6.10
N PRO A 38 15.42 -26.14 5.90
CA PRO A 38 16.16 -25.15 6.65
C PRO A 38 15.58 -23.76 6.43
N PHE A 39 15.41 -23.00 7.51
CA PHE A 39 14.83 -21.65 7.55
C PHE A 39 15.68 -20.59 6.84
N CYS A 40 16.86 -20.92 6.35
CA CYS A 40 17.72 -19.99 5.65
C CYS A 40 17.51 -20.08 4.14
N GLY A 41 17.01 -19.01 3.56
CA GLY A 41 16.61 -18.84 2.15
C GLY A 41 17.70 -18.96 1.09
N ARG A 42 18.64 -19.89 1.26
CA ARG A 42 19.54 -20.35 0.21
C ARG A 42 19.27 -21.82 -0.01
N TYR A 43 18.56 -22.10 -1.09
CA TYR A 43 18.40 -23.46 -1.60
C TYR A 43 19.77 -23.95 -2.10
N ILE A 44 20.59 -24.47 -1.19
CA ILE A 44 21.72 -25.33 -1.54
C ILE A 44 21.23 -26.72 -1.21
N SER A 45 20.58 -27.34 -2.15
CA SER A 45 20.34 -28.78 -2.11
C SER A 45 21.36 -29.43 -3.03
N ASP A 46 22.32 -30.12 -2.43
CA ASP A 46 23.24 -31.00 -3.14
C ASP A 46 22.57 -32.33 -3.56
N ASP A 47 21.27 -32.44 -3.34
CA ASP A 47 20.48 -33.59 -3.78
C ASP A 47 20.03 -33.39 -5.25
N PRO A 48 20.60 -34.16 -6.20
CA PRO A 48 20.29 -34.05 -7.61
C PRO A 48 18.82 -34.38 -7.95
N SER A 49 18.07 -34.99 -7.02
CA SER A 49 16.64 -35.26 -7.17
C SER A 49 15.78 -34.05 -6.84
N PHE A 50 16.36 -33.02 -6.23
CA PHE A 50 15.64 -31.84 -5.74
C PHE A 50 15.81 -30.65 -6.70
N VAL A 51 14.89 -30.52 -7.64
CA VAL A 51 14.86 -29.34 -8.53
C VAL A 51 13.85 -28.33 -7.99
N VAL A 52 14.34 -27.17 -7.53
CA VAL A 52 13.49 -26.07 -7.07
C VAL A 52 12.49 -25.70 -8.14
N GLY A 53 11.21 -25.68 -7.78
CA GLY A 53 10.12 -25.33 -8.70
C GLY A 53 9.65 -26.45 -9.60
N LYS A 54 10.23 -27.66 -9.55
CA LYS A 54 9.71 -28.83 -10.24
C LYS A 54 8.56 -29.43 -9.41
N PRO A 55 7.32 -29.48 -9.93
CA PRO A 55 6.24 -30.16 -9.23
C PRO A 55 6.58 -31.66 -9.16
N CYS A 56 6.25 -32.33 -8.06
CA CYS A 56 6.27 -33.77 -8.05
C CYS A 56 5.21 -34.30 -9.03
N ASP A 57 5.31 -35.56 -9.47
CA ASP A 57 4.38 -36.19 -10.41
C ASP A 57 2.92 -36.18 -9.93
N ARG A 58 2.70 -35.92 -8.64
CA ARG A 58 1.38 -35.80 -8.01
C ARG A 58 0.96 -34.34 -7.75
N GLY A 59 1.68 -33.36 -8.29
CA GLY A 59 1.35 -31.92 -8.15
C GLY A 59 1.84 -31.24 -6.88
N HIS A 60 2.70 -31.91 -6.10
CA HIS A 60 3.29 -31.31 -4.90
C HIS A 60 4.25 -30.18 -5.26
N ARG A 61 4.14 -29.04 -4.58
CA ARG A 61 4.98 -27.86 -4.83
C ARG A 61 5.65 -27.35 -3.57
N TRP A 62 6.88 -26.93 -3.75
CA TRP A 62 7.56 -26.09 -2.78
C TRP A 62 7.07 -24.64 -2.89
N MET A 63 6.56 -24.11 -1.78
CA MET A 63 6.26 -22.70 -1.65
C MET A 63 7.36 -22.01 -0.86
N CYS A 64 7.82 -20.83 -1.34
CA CYS A 64 8.75 -20.01 -0.57
C CYS A 64 8.04 -19.45 0.67
N SER A 65 8.82 -19.12 1.70
CA SER A 65 8.31 -18.56 2.96
C SER A 65 7.49 -17.28 2.74
N LYS A 66 7.86 -16.47 1.75
CA LYS A 66 7.12 -15.27 1.38
C LYS A 66 5.69 -15.60 0.95
N THR A 67 5.50 -16.58 0.06
CA THR A 67 4.14 -16.98 -0.39
C THR A 67 3.27 -17.44 0.78
N VAL A 68 3.86 -18.15 1.76
CA VAL A 68 3.13 -18.56 2.97
C VAL A 68 2.75 -17.34 3.81
N SER A 69 3.64 -16.35 3.96
CA SER A 69 3.33 -15.10 4.65
C SER A 69 2.21 -14.33 3.95
N ASP A 70 2.30 -14.17 2.64
CA ASP A 70 1.28 -13.49 1.83
C ASP A 70 -0.11 -14.15 2.00
N CYS A 71 -0.16 -15.50 2.09
CA CYS A 71 -1.40 -16.23 2.38
C CYS A 71 -1.95 -15.94 3.79
N VAL A 72 -1.07 -15.83 4.80
CA VAL A 72 -1.49 -15.48 6.16
C VAL A 72 -2.06 -14.06 6.19
N GLU A 73 -1.37 -13.10 5.58
CA GLU A 73 -1.83 -11.72 5.47
C GLU A 73 -3.20 -11.64 4.77
N ALA A 74 -3.36 -12.32 3.65
CA ALA A 74 -4.63 -12.37 2.91
C ALA A 74 -5.78 -12.98 3.73
N LEU A 75 -5.51 -14.03 4.51
CA LEU A 75 -6.52 -14.63 5.39
C LEU A 75 -6.90 -13.71 6.54
N VAL A 76 -5.94 -13.06 7.19
CA VAL A 76 -6.22 -12.05 8.23
C VAL A 76 -7.07 -10.92 7.66
N ALA A 77 -6.74 -10.43 6.45
CA ALA A 77 -7.52 -9.40 5.78
C ALA A 77 -8.94 -9.86 5.44
N ALA A 78 -9.12 -11.10 4.95
CA ALA A 78 -10.46 -11.66 4.67
C ALA A 78 -11.34 -11.73 5.93
N TYR A 79 -10.77 -12.15 7.05
CA TYR A 79 -11.49 -12.15 8.35
C TYR A 79 -11.79 -10.74 8.84
N TYR A 80 -10.87 -9.79 8.62
CA TYR A 80 -11.11 -8.38 8.94
C TYR A 80 -12.28 -7.79 8.13
N VAL A 81 -12.31 -8.02 6.82
CA VAL A 81 -13.40 -7.55 5.94
C VAL A 81 -14.74 -8.19 6.32
N GLY A 82 -14.76 -9.49 6.63
CA GLY A 82 -15.97 -10.24 6.93
C GLY A 82 -16.52 -10.07 8.35
N GLY A 83 -15.67 -9.78 9.33
CA GLY A 83 -16.07 -9.78 10.76
C GLY A 83 -15.34 -8.74 11.63
N GLY A 84 -14.66 -7.78 11.00
CA GLY A 84 -13.96 -6.70 11.68
C GLY A 84 -12.72 -7.16 12.47
N ILE A 85 -12.23 -6.25 13.31
CA ILE A 85 -11.00 -6.47 14.08
C ILE A 85 -11.06 -7.72 14.97
N THR A 86 -12.23 -8.02 15.55
CA THR A 86 -12.41 -9.18 16.42
C THR A 86 -12.19 -10.50 15.68
N ALA A 87 -12.72 -10.62 14.45
CA ALA A 87 -12.53 -11.80 13.63
C ALA A 87 -11.06 -11.94 13.15
N ALA A 88 -10.42 -10.83 12.81
CA ALA A 88 -9.01 -10.82 12.46
C ALA A 88 -8.13 -11.27 13.64
N LEU A 89 -8.36 -10.76 14.84
CA LEU A 89 -7.64 -11.17 16.04
C LEU A 89 -7.86 -12.66 16.37
N TRP A 90 -9.08 -13.18 16.16
CA TRP A 90 -9.38 -14.59 16.37
C TRP A 90 -8.58 -15.48 15.41
N VAL A 91 -8.52 -15.16 14.11
CA VAL A 91 -7.73 -15.96 13.16
C VAL A 91 -6.23 -15.84 13.41
N MET A 92 -5.73 -14.67 13.83
CA MET A 92 -4.34 -14.50 14.24
C MET A 92 -4.00 -15.40 15.43
N GLN A 93 -4.85 -15.44 16.45
CA GLN A 93 -4.68 -16.33 17.58
C GLN A 93 -4.70 -17.81 17.15
N TRP A 94 -5.57 -18.18 16.21
CA TRP A 94 -5.61 -19.53 15.64
C TRP A 94 -4.30 -19.89 14.91
N PHE A 95 -3.62 -18.92 14.28
CA PHE A 95 -2.28 -19.10 13.72
C PHE A 95 -1.17 -19.20 14.77
N GLY A 96 -1.47 -18.96 16.04
CA GLY A 96 -0.49 -18.92 17.13
C GLY A 96 0.15 -17.53 17.31
N ILE A 97 -0.39 -16.49 16.67
CA ILE A 97 -0.01 -15.10 16.88
C ILE A 97 -0.84 -14.56 18.02
N ASP A 98 -0.33 -14.67 19.26
CA ASP A 98 -1.05 -14.26 20.47
C ASP A 98 -0.99 -12.73 20.66
N ILE A 99 -2.00 -12.05 20.16
CA ILE A 99 -2.20 -10.61 20.40
C ILE A 99 -3.35 -10.46 21.38
N ARG A 100 -3.04 -10.01 22.58
CA ARG A 100 -4.04 -9.72 23.63
C ARG A 100 -4.33 -8.23 23.64
N CYS A 101 -5.49 -7.84 23.11
CA CYS A 101 -6.05 -6.51 23.32
C CYS A 101 -6.76 -6.50 24.69
N ASP A 102 -6.07 -6.04 25.74
CA ASP A 102 -6.65 -5.92 27.07
C ASP A 102 -7.17 -4.49 27.29
N MET A 103 -8.47 -4.35 27.52
CA MET A 103 -9.10 -3.06 27.85
C MET A 103 -8.51 -2.43 29.12
N ASN A 104 -7.94 -3.23 30.02
CA ASN A 104 -7.21 -2.72 31.18
C ASN A 104 -5.95 -1.94 30.76
N GLN A 105 -5.35 -2.27 29.64
CA GLN A 105 -4.20 -1.52 29.10
C GLN A 105 -4.62 -0.12 28.66
N VAL A 106 -5.76 0.03 27.99
CA VAL A 106 -6.32 1.34 27.60
C VAL A 106 -6.54 2.22 28.82
N GLN A 107 -7.18 1.67 29.84
CA GLN A 107 -7.43 2.40 31.08
C GLN A 107 -6.11 2.81 31.78
N LYS A 108 -5.10 1.97 31.72
CA LYS A 108 -3.76 2.25 32.24
C LYS A 108 -3.06 3.37 31.48
N LEU A 109 -3.17 3.37 30.14
CA LEU A 109 -2.62 4.43 29.29
C LEU A 109 -3.31 5.77 29.58
N LYS A 110 -4.64 5.80 29.71
CA LYS A 110 -5.40 6.99 30.09
C LYS A 110 -5.02 7.49 31.47
N SER A 111 -4.89 6.59 32.44
CA SER A 111 -4.48 6.95 33.80
C SER A 111 -3.07 7.57 33.84
N ASN A 112 -2.13 6.98 33.11
CA ASN A 112 -0.76 7.51 33.03
C ASN A 112 -0.75 8.92 32.44
N ALA A 113 -1.48 9.16 31.36
CA ALA A 113 -1.58 10.49 30.74
C ALA A 113 -2.28 11.50 31.67
N SER A 114 -3.25 11.07 32.49
CA SER A 114 -4.00 11.97 33.39
C SER A 114 -3.14 12.64 34.44
N HIS A 115 -1.93 12.16 34.71
CA HIS A 115 -0.99 12.79 35.65
C HIS A 115 -0.28 14.02 35.08
N LEU A 116 -0.36 14.25 33.76
CA LEU A 116 0.28 15.40 33.12
C LEU A 116 -0.50 16.69 33.45
N CYS A 117 0.23 17.72 33.87
CA CYS A 117 -0.38 19.02 34.18
C CYS A 117 -0.58 19.83 32.90
N TYR A 118 -1.83 19.95 32.45
CA TYR A 118 -2.18 20.70 31.22
C TYR A 118 -2.83 22.09 31.51
N LEU A 119 -3.04 22.44 32.76
CA LEU A 119 -3.79 23.67 33.13
C LEU A 119 -3.21 24.93 32.55
N SER A 120 -1.89 25.05 32.47
CA SER A 120 -1.21 26.23 31.87
C SER A 120 -1.38 26.29 30.34
N LYS A 121 -1.76 25.19 29.69
CA LYS A 121 -1.95 25.06 28.24
C LYS A 121 -3.41 24.80 27.84
N LEU A 122 -4.34 24.94 28.78
CA LEU A 122 -5.75 24.60 28.56
C LEU A 122 -6.34 25.33 27.35
N LYS A 123 -6.03 26.66 27.22
CA LYS A 123 -6.54 27.47 26.10
C LYS A 123 -6.04 26.95 24.72
N ASP A 124 -4.76 26.59 24.63
CA ASP A 124 -4.17 26.05 23.40
C ASP A 124 -4.79 24.70 23.04
N ILE A 125 -5.05 23.87 24.06
CA ILE A 125 -5.70 22.55 23.91
C ILE A 125 -7.14 22.72 23.41
N GLU A 126 -7.93 23.62 23.99
CA GLU A 126 -9.32 23.88 23.60
C GLU A 126 -9.42 24.46 22.18
N GLU A 127 -8.48 25.31 21.79
CA GLU A 127 -8.41 25.80 20.41
C GLU A 127 -8.10 24.66 19.43
N LEU A 128 -7.17 23.78 19.77
CA LEU A 128 -6.83 22.62 18.95
C LEU A 128 -8.00 21.63 18.88
N GLU A 129 -8.71 21.33 19.99
CA GLU A 129 -9.93 20.51 20.00
C GLU A 129 -11.00 21.07 19.04
N THR A 130 -11.12 22.40 18.97
CA THR A 130 -12.05 23.06 18.04
C THR A 130 -11.65 22.79 16.58
N LYS A 131 -10.36 22.83 16.25
CA LYS A 131 -9.83 22.52 14.91
C LYS A 131 -10.00 21.05 14.55
N LEU A 132 -9.78 20.15 15.51
CA LEU A 132 -9.98 18.71 15.36
C LEU A 132 -11.46 18.31 15.33
N LYS A 133 -12.36 19.19 15.75
CA LYS A 133 -13.80 18.93 15.97
C LYS A 133 -14.02 17.73 16.91
N TYR A 134 -13.12 17.57 17.86
CA TYR A 134 -13.14 16.49 18.85
C TYR A 134 -12.69 16.96 20.21
N ASN A 135 -13.49 16.65 21.25
CA ASN A 135 -13.17 16.99 22.63
C ASN A 135 -12.62 15.75 23.34
N PHE A 136 -11.37 15.82 23.79
CA PHE A 136 -10.71 14.74 24.50
C PHE A 136 -11.30 14.54 25.89
N SER A 137 -11.57 13.29 26.24
CA SER A 137 -11.92 12.90 27.61
C SER A 137 -10.70 13.04 28.54
N VAL A 138 -9.50 12.81 28.01
CA VAL A 138 -8.21 12.99 28.69
C VAL A 138 -7.37 14.01 27.91
N LYS A 139 -7.54 15.31 28.27
CA LYS A 139 -6.87 16.43 27.57
C LYS A 139 -5.35 16.36 27.56
N SER A 140 -4.77 15.70 28.55
CA SER A 140 -3.32 15.49 28.65
C SER A 140 -2.76 14.56 27.57
N LEU A 141 -3.58 13.66 26.97
CA LEU A 141 -3.18 12.88 25.79
C LEU A 141 -2.91 13.80 24.59
N LEU A 142 -3.74 14.82 24.40
CA LEU A 142 -3.53 15.79 23.33
C LEU A 142 -2.28 16.64 23.59
N LEU A 143 -2.03 17.04 24.85
CA LEU A 143 -0.82 17.74 25.22
C LEU A 143 0.44 16.91 24.93
N GLU A 144 0.42 15.62 25.31
CA GLU A 144 1.51 14.69 25.01
C GLU A 144 1.75 14.61 23.50
N ALA A 145 0.68 14.49 22.69
CA ALA A 145 0.74 14.35 21.25
C ALA A 145 1.37 15.54 20.52
N ILE A 146 1.28 16.73 21.08
CA ILE A 146 1.86 17.95 20.47
C ILE A 146 3.18 18.38 21.12
N THR A 147 3.73 17.60 22.05
CA THR A 147 4.96 17.96 22.77
C THR A 147 6.19 17.31 22.11
N HIS A 148 7.07 18.14 21.56
CA HIS A 148 8.30 17.69 20.90
C HIS A 148 9.38 17.31 21.92
N PRO A 149 10.23 16.29 21.61
CA PRO A 149 11.30 15.85 22.51
C PRO A 149 12.29 16.92 22.93
N SER A 150 12.45 18.01 22.18
CA SER A 150 13.33 19.13 22.57
C SER A 150 12.92 19.80 23.90
N LEU A 151 11.71 19.59 24.39
CA LEU A 151 11.28 20.06 25.70
C LEU A 151 11.77 19.18 26.86
N GLN A 152 12.22 17.95 26.59
CA GLN A 152 12.81 17.07 27.62
C GLN A 152 14.07 17.69 28.23
N GLU A 153 14.87 18.39 27.42
CA GLU A 153 16.03 19.15 27.90
C GLU A 153 15.64 20.30 28.85
N LEU A 154 14.39 20.75 28.80
CA LEU A 154 13.80 21.77 29.67
C LEU A 154 13.03 21.18 30.85
N GLY A 155 13.17 19.89 31.12
CA GLY A 155 12.58 19.20 32.28
C GLY A 155 11.15 18.64 32.06
N VAL A 156 10.68 18.56 30.80
CA VAL A 156 9.42 17.89 30.46
C VAL A 156 9.71 16.41 30.21
N ASP A 157 9.08 15.52 30.96
CA ASP A 157 9.36 14.07 30.96
C ASP A 157 8.52 13.26 29.96
N TYR A 158 7.71 13.92 29.14
CA TYR A 158 6.85 13.29 28.12
C TYR A 158 7.08 13.93 26.75
N CYS A 159 6.80 13.19 25.68
CA CYS A 159 6.82 13.66 24.31
C CYS A 159 5.97 12.78 23.39
N TYR A 160 5.72 13.24 22.18
CA TYR A 160 4.81 12.61 21.22
C TYR A 160 5.25 11.25 20.66
N GLN A 161 6.52 10.86 20.76
CA GLN A 161 7.10 9.74 20.02
C GLN A 161 6.41 8.39 20.22
N ARG A 162 5.89 8.12 21.41
CA ARG A 162 5.14 6.87 21.65
C ARG A 162 3.76 6.88 21.00
N LEU A 163 3.13 8.04 20.97
CA LEU A 163 1.85 8.24 20.29
C LEU A 163 2.01 8.26 18.76
N GLU A 164 3.10 8.83 18.26
CA GLU A 164 3.54 8.74 16.85
C GLU A 164 3.62 7.28 16.40
N PHE A 165 4.38 6.45 17.12
CA PHE A 165 4.55 5.02 16.80
C PHE A 165 3.20 4.26 16.72
N LEU A 166 2.29 4.55 17.63
CA LEU A 166 0.96 3.95 17.63
C LEU A 166 0.10 4.48 16.49
N GLY A 167 0.12 5.80 16.31
CA GLY A 167 -0.73 6.49 15.34
C GLY A 167 -0.35 6.23 13.89
N ASP A 168 0.94 6.06 13.59
CA ASP A 168 1.43 5.62 12.28
C ASP A 168 0.75 4.32 11.84
N SER A 169 0.78 3.30 12.70
CA SER A 169 0.12 2.01 12.43
C SER A 169 -1.40 2.13 12.26
N VAL A 170 -2.05 3.01 13.04
CA VAL A 170 -3.50 3.25 12.95
C VAL A 170 -3.85 3.97 11.65
N LEU A 171 -3.08 4.99 11.27
CA LEU A 171 -3.28 5.72 10.00
C LEU A 171 -3.07 4.82 8.79
N ASP A 172 -2.03 4.00 8.79
CA ASP A 172 -1.77 3.06 7.69
C ASP A 172 -2.96 2.09 7.50
N LEU A 173 -3.49 1.54 8.59
CA LEU A 173 -4.68 0.68 8.54
C LEU A 173 -5.93 1.43 8.04
N LEU A 174 -6.18 2.64 8.54
CA LEU A 174 -7.36 3.43 8.18
C LEU A 174 -7.34 3.86 6.71
N ILE A 175 -6.20 4.34 6.24
CA ILE A 175 -5.99 4.74 4.84
C ILE A 175 -6.08 3.52 3.92
N THR A 176 -5.46 2.39 4.29
CA THR A 176 -5.55 1.13 3.54
C THR A 176 -7.01 0.68 3.41
N ARG A 177 -7.77 0.70 4.51
CA ARG A 177 -9.20 0.37 4.51
C ARG A 177 -10.00 1.29 3.61
N HIS A 178 -9.74 2.59 3.67
CA HIS A 178 -10.41 3.59 2.84
C HIS A 178 -10.14 3.35 1.35
N LEU A 179 -8.89 3.16 0.97
CA LEU A 179 -8.48 2.89 -0.42
C LEU A 179 -9.11 1.60 -0.96
N TYR A 180 -9.06 0.53 -0.17
CA TYR A 180 -9.65 -0.76 -0.54
C TYR A 180 -11.16 -0.67 -0.78
N ALA A 181 -11.87 0.10 0.06
CA ALA A 181 -13.32 0.26 -0.07
C ALA A 181 -13.73 1.22 -1.20
N SER A 182 -12.89 2.24 -1.51
CA SER A 182 -13.23 3.30 -2.45
C SER A 182 -12.80 2.99 -3.89
N HIS A 183 -11.85 2.07 -4.10
CA HIS A 183 -11.21 1.82 -5.40
C HIS A 183 -11.22 0.32 -5.75
N ASN A 184 -12.40 -0.21 -6.08
CA ASN A 184 -12.57 -1.63 -6.41
C ASN A 184 -11.94 -2.05 -7.74
N ASP A 185 -11.78 -1.10 -8.68
CA ASP A 185 -11.29 -1.35 -10.04
C ASP A 185 -9.79 -1.02 -10.22
N VAL A 186 -9.11 -0.67 -9.13
CA VAL A 186 -7.67 -0.32 -9.12
C VAL A 186 -6.84 -1.55 -8.80
N ASP A 187 -5.75 -1.75 -9.53
CA ASP A 187 -4.88 -2.89 -9.29
C ASP A 187 -4.11 -2.79 -7.95
N PRO A 188 -3.66 -3.92 -7.36
CA PRO A 188 -2.99 -3.92 -6.07
C PRO A 188 -1.67 -3.12 -6.03
N GLY A 189 -0.97 -2.99 -7.15
CA GLY A 189 0.25 -2.19 -7.27
C GLY A 189 -0.07 -0.71 -7.15
N GLU A 190 -1.08 -0.25 -7.89
CA GLU A 190 -1.56 1.14 -7.85
C GLU A 190 -2.15 1.51 -6.48
N LEU A 191 -2.89 0.58 -5.83
CA LEU A 191 -3.34 0.76 -4.43
C LEU A 191 -2.18 0.92 -3.45
N THR A 192 -1.10 0.16 -3.65
CA THR A 192 0.12 0.28 -2.83
C THR A 192 0.80 1.62 -3.02
N ASP A 193 0.82 2.15 -4.24
CA ASP A 193 1.37 3.46 -4.54
C ASP A 193 0.54 4.59 -3.96
N LEU A 194 -0.79 4.51 -4.07
CA LEU A 194 -1.72 5.45 -3.44
C LEU A 194 -1.54 5.46 -1.92
N ARG A 195 -1.46 4.28 -1.29
CA ARG A 195 -1.18 4.19 0.14
C ARG A 195 0.14 4.87 0.48
N SER A 196 1.21 4.53 -0.22
CA SER A 196 2.54 5.11 0.02
C SER A 196 2.56 6.62 -0.13
N ALA A 197 1.78 7.19 -1.05
CA ALA A 197 1.66 8.62 -1.23
C ALA A 197 0.87 9.28 -0.09
N LEU A 198 -0.24 8.65 0.35
CA LEU A 198 -1.12 9.19 1.40
C LEU A 198 -0.53 9.10 2.80
N VAL A 199 0.23 8.02 3.11
CA VAL A 199 0.92 7.87 4.41
C VAL A 199 2.30 8.52 4.43
N SER A 200 2.65 9.30 3.39
CA SER A 200 3.93 10.00 3.35
C SER A 200 3.98 11.16 4.34
N ASN A 201 5.17 11.41 4.89
CA ASN A 201 5.40 12.57 5.76
C ASN A 201 4.99 13.89 5.09
N GLU A 202 5.12 14.01 3.76
CA GLU A 202 4.71 15.18 3.00
C GLU A 202 3.19 15.36 3.02
N SER A 203 2.42 14.30 2.78
CA SER A 203 0.96 14.33 2.81
C SER A 203 0.43 14.75 4.19
N PHE A 204 0.99 14.19 5.25
CA PHE A 204 0.62 14.53 6.62
C PHE A 204 1.03 15.95 6.99
N ALA A 205 2.23 16.39 6.59
CA ALA A 205 2.69 17.76 6.82
C ALA A 205 1.77 18.77 6.13
N GLN A 206 1.38 18.54 4.88
CA GLN A 206 0.42 19.38 4.17
C GLN A 206 -0.94 19.44 4.89
N ALA A 207 -1.44 18.30 5.39
CA ALA A 207 -2.68 18.26 6.17
C ALA A 207 -2.58 19.06 7.46
N VAL A 208 -1.46 18.95 8.19
CA VAL A 208 -1.19 19.68 9.43
C VAL A 208 -1.12 21.20 9.18
N VAL A 209 -0.45 21.63 8.12
CA VAL A 209 -0.35 23.05 7.75
C VAL A 209 -1.70 23.59 7.30
N ARG A 210 -2.43 22.88 6.45
CA ARG A 210 -3.75 23.26 5.92
C ARG A 210 -4.78 23.47 7.03
N ASN A 211 -4.74 22.64 8.08
CA ASN A 211 -5.62 22.75 9.23
C ASN A 211 -5.06 23.67 10.35
N ASN A 212 -3.93 24.34 10.14
CA ASN A 212 -3.26 25.19 11.13
C ASN A 212 -2.94 24.50 12.46
N ILE A 213 -2.70 23.17 12.43
CA ILE A 213 -2.36 22.36 13.61
C ILE A 213 -0.91 22.65 14.05
N HIS A 214 0.00 22.95 13.11
CA HIS A 214 1.41 23.26 13.36
C HIS A 214 1.64 24.38 14.37
N ASN A 215 0.68 25.30 14.53
CA ASN A 215 0.77 26.40 15.49
C ASN A 215 0.71 25.96 16.96
N HIS A 216 0.22 24.75 17.20
CA HIS A 216 0.06 24.19 18.55
C HIS A 216 1.23 23.32 18.99
N LEU A 217 2.20 23.05 18.09
CA LEU A 217 3.40 22.28 18.42
C LEU A 217 4.17 22.93 19.56
N GLN A 218 4.37 22.21 20.65
CA GLN A 218 5.18 22.63 21.79
C GLN A 218 6.62 22.17 21.59
N HIS A 219 7.56 23.09 21.42
CA HIS A 219 8.99 22.78 21.20
C HIS A 219 9.91 23.84 21.79
N GLY A 220 11.16 23.45 22.10
CA GLY A 220 12.21 24.34 22.59
C GLY A 220 13.31 24.68 21.58
N SER A 221 13.17 24.25 20.30
CA SER A 221 14.21 24.38 19.29
C SER A 221 13.95 25.54 18.32
N GLY A 222 14.86 26.52 18.27
CA GLY A 222 14.81 27.60 17.29
C GLY A 222 15.02 27.16 15.85
N ILE A 223 15.88 26.15 15.64
CA ILE A 223 16.12 25.56 14.30
C ILE A 223 14.84 24.94 13.75
N LEU A 224 14.10 24.24 14.60
CA LEU A 224 12.83 23.62 14.22
C LEU A 224 11.78 24.69 13.84
N LEU A 225 11.71 25.76 14.60
CA LEU A 225 10.83 26.90 14.30
C LEU A 225 11.14 27.50 12.92
N GLU A 226 12.41 27.69 12.61
CA GLU A 226 12.84 28.23 11.31
C GLU A 226 12.43 27.28 10.16
N GLN A 227 12.70 25.98 10.29
CA GLN A 227 12.32 24.97 9.29
C GLN A 227 10.79 24.92 9.05
N ILE A 228 9.99 24.95 10.11
CA ILE A 228 8.52 24.97 10.00
C ILE A 228 8.06 26.26 9.31
N THR A 229 8.60 27.40 9.73
CA THR A 229 8.22 28.71 9.16
C THR A 229 8.55 28.78 7.67
N GLU A 230 9.72 28.30 7.26
CA GLU A 230 10.13 28.24 5.86
C GLU A 230 9.20 27.33 5.04
N TYR A 231 8.89 26.14 5.56
CA TYR A 231 7.99 25.21 4.90
C TYR A 231 6.56 25.75 4.76
N VAL A 232 6.02 26.39 5.81
CA VAL A 232 4.68 27.00 5.77
C VAL A 232 4.63 28.13 4.75
N ARG A 233 5.65 29.02 4.72
CA ARG A 233 5.75 30.08 3.73
C ARG A 233 5.78 29.53 2.31
N PHE A 234 6.60 28.51 2.07
CA PHE A 234 6.69 27.84 0.77
C PHE A 234 5.34 27.27 0.32
N ASN A 235 4.61 26.58 1.21
CA ASN A 235 3.28 26.05 0.90
C ASN A 235 2.25 27.13 0.56
N LEU A 236 2.31 28.29 1.20
CA LEU A 236 1.42 29.41 0.90
C LEU A 236 1.72 30.05 -0.46
N GLU A 237 2.99 30.13 -0.85
CA GLU A 237 3.43 30.65 -2.14
C GLU A 237 3.10 29.71 -3.31
N CYS A 238 3.20 28.38 -3.11
CA CYS A 238 2.94 27.38 -4.15
C CYS A 238 1.45 27.14 -4.44
N ASN A 239 0.53 27.46 -3.56
CA ASN A 239 -0.91 27.28 -3.77
C ASN A 239 -1.50 28.12 -4.93
N GLY A 240 -0.70 28.90 -5.66
CA GLY A 240 -1.11 29.74 -6.78
C GLY A 240 -0.79 29.24 -8.20
N ASN A 241 0.09 28.24 -8.39
CA ASN A 241 0.55 27.84 -9.71
C ASN A 241 0.73 26.32 -9.85
N GLU A 242 -0.09 25.67 -10.65
CA GLU A 242 0.00 24.23 -10.99
C GLU A 242 1.29 23.84 -11.76
N ASN A 243 2.12 24.79 -12.16
CA ASN A 243 3.32 24.55 -12.99
C ASN A 243 4.64 24.37 -12.22
N GLU A 244 4.62 24.38 -10.87
CA GLU A 244 5.86 24.39 -10.07
C GLU A 244 6.26 23.04 -9.47
N PHE A 245 5.89 21.93 -10.11
CA PHE A 245 6.37 20.58 -9.73
C PHE A 245 7.93 20.49 -9.65
N PHE A 246 8.65 21.40 -10.28
CA PHE A 246 10.11 21.49 -10.23
C PHE A 246 10.63 22.24 -8.98
N GLN A 247 9.84 23.08 -8.34
CA GLN A 247 10.26 23.81 -7.13
C GLN A 247 10.02 23.00 -5.85
N GLN A 248 9.14 22.00 -5.86
CA GLN A 248 8.93 21.09 -4.72
C GLN A 248 10.20 20.34 -4.29
N ALA A 249 11.20 20.21 -5.16
CA ALA A 249 12.48 19.57 -4.84
C ALA A 249 13.40 20.43 -3.95
N THR A 250 13.06 21.69 -3.65
CA THR A 250 13.97 22.63 -2.97
C THR A 250 13.68 22.82 -1.48
N CYS A 251 12.42 22.67 -1.01
CA CYS A 251 12.09 22.79 0.40
C CYS A 251 11.95 21.42 1.07
N LYS A 252 12.81 21.15 2.06
CA LYS A 252 12.75 19.89 2.82
C LYS A 252 11.58 19.93 3.80
N VAL A 253 10.69 18.97 3.71
CA VAL A 253 9.56 18.82 4.63
C VAL A 253 10.07 18.52 6.05
N PRO A 254 9.71 19.32 7.07
CA PRO A 254 10.06 19.01 8.45
C PRO A 254 9.33 17.75 8.92
N LYS A 255 10.11 16.71 9.33
CA LYS A 255 9.53 15.41 9.75
C LYS A 255 8.48 15.58 10.86
N VAL A 256 8.72 16.48 11.80
CA VAL A 256 7.82 16.73 12.92
C VAL A 256 6.37 17.05 12.53
N LEU A 257 6.15 17.63 11.35
CA LEU A 257 4.78 17.94 10.88
C LEU A 257 3.99 16.66 10.56
N GLY A 258 4.64 15.66 9.99
CA GLY A 258 4.04 14.34 9.82
C GLY A 258 3.83 13.65 11.17
N ASP A 259 4.87 13.65 12.00
CA ASP A 259 4.86 13.02 13.33
C ASP A 259 3.68 13.53 14.20
N ILE A 260 3.30 14.81 14.07
CA ILE A 260 2.15 15.39 14.79
C ILE A 260 0.82 14.76 14.33
N MET A 261 0.63 14.55 13.02
CA MET A 261 -0.60 13.94 12.52
C MET A 261 -0.74 12.51 13.07
N GLU A 262 0.36 11.77 13.07
CA GLU A 262 0.42 10.42 13.60
C GLU A 262 0.16 10.42 15.11
N SER A 263 0.85 11.28 15.86
CA SER A 263 0.71 11.31 17.32
C SER A 263 -0.69 11.74 17.79
N ILE A 264 -1.31 12.72 17.14
CA ILE A 264 -2.70 13.12 17.42
C ILE A 264 -3.65 11.95 17.13
N THR A 265 -3.43 11.22 16.03
CA THR A 265 -4.23 10.04 15.71
C THR A 265 -4.07 8.95 16.77
N GLY A 266 -2.85 8.71 17.26
CA GLY A 266 -2.57 7.79 18.37
C GLY A 266 -3.27 8.22 19.67
N ALA A 267 -3.27 9.52 19.99
CA ALA A 267 -3.96 10.06 21.13
C ALA A 267 -5.49 9.88 21.04
N ILE A 268 -6.08 10.20 19.89
CA ILE A 268 -7.52 9.97 19.63
C ILE A 268 -7.85 8.49 19.78
N PHE A 269 -7.03 7.60 19.22
CA PHE A 269 -7.27 6.15 19.28
C PHE A 269 -7.33 5.62 20.71
N ILE A 270 -6.44 6.08 21.60
CA ILE A 270 -6.49 5.76 23.03
C ILE A 270 -7.75 6.36 23.66
N ASP A 271 -8.06 7.63 23.37
CA ASP A 271 -9.15 8.36 24.00
C ASP A 271 -10.53 7.78 23.64
N VAL A 272 -10.71 7.28 22.41
CA VAL A 272 -11.93 6.60 21.96
C VAL A 272 -11.94 5.09 22.29
N ASN A 273 -11.08 4.60 23.18
CA ASN A 273 -10.97 3.20 23.60
C ASN A 273 -10.74 2.23 22.43
N PHE A 274 -9.79 2.56 21.55
CA PHE A 274 -9.38 1.76 20.39
C PHE A 274 -10.48 1.57 19.33
N ASN A 275 -11.46 2.47 19.28
CA ASN A 275 -12.50 2.44 18.26
C ASN A 275 -12.03 3.04 16.95
N ILE A 276 -11.63 2.19 16.02
CA ILE A 276 -11.08 2.55 14.70
C ILE A 276 -12.06 3.41 13.87
N ASP A 277 -13.36 3.12 13.94
CA ASP A 277 -14.37 3.86 13.16
C ASP A 277 -14.56 5.28 13.67
N MET A 278 -14.47 5.46 14.98
CA MET A 278 -14.50 6.80 15.59
C MET A 278 -13.25 7.58 15.23
N VAL A 279 -12.06 6.95 15.23
CA VAL A 279 -10.82 7.62 14.79
C VAL A 279 -10.97 8.10 13.34
N TRP A 280 -11.46 7.25 12.44
CA TRP A 280 -11.63 7.61 11.03
C TRP A 280 -12.54 8.83 10.84
N LYS A 281 -13.68 8.86 11.49
CA LYS A 281 -14.61 10.01 11.43
C LYS A 281 -13.98 11.34 11.83
N ILE A 282 -12.99 11.31 12.72
CA ILE A 282 -12.30 12.52 13.19
C ILE A 282 -11.14 12.88 12.26
N VAL A 283 -10.39 11.89 11.78
CA VAL A 283 -9.14 12.09 11.04
C VAL A 283 -9.36 12.30 9.54
N GLU A 284 -10.34 11.60 8.93
CA GLU A 284 -10.63 11.72 7.49
C GLU A 284 -10.83 13.17 7.00
N PRO A 285 -11.59 14.03 7.70
CA PRO A 285 -11.75 15.43 7.29
C PRO A 285 -10.44 16.23 7.35
N LEU A 286 -9.50 15.86 8.23
CA LEU A 286 -8.19 16.53 8.34
C LEU A 286 -7.27 16.16 7.19
N LEU A 287 -7.36 14.92 6.69
CA LEU A 287 -6.58 14.41 5.56
C LEU A 287 -7.13 14.88 4.20
N SER A 288 -8.40 15.28 4.15
CA SER A 288 -9.05 15.70 2.90
C SER A 288 -8.52 17.05 2.39
N PRO A 289 -8.39 17.23 1.05
CA PRO A 289 -8.64 16.25 -0.01
C PRO A 289 -7.51 15.23 -0.14
N MET A 290 -7.86 13.95 -0.26
CA MET A 290 -6.89 12.89 -0.49
C MET A 290 -6.53 12.76 -1.97
N ILE A 291 -5.32 12.25 -2.23
CA ILE A 291 -4.82 11.99 -3.58
C ILE A 291 -5.67 10.87 -4.20
N THR A 292 -6.17 11.11 -5.40
CA THR A 292 -6.92 10.13 -6.20
C THR A 292 -5.97 9.44 -7.20
N PRO A 293 -6.33 8.26 -7.75
CA PRO A 293 -5.51 7.56 -8.76
C PRO A 293 -5.11 8.47 -9.93
N ASP A 294 -6.03 9.31 -10.39
CA ASP A 294 -5.79 10.23 -11.52
C ASP A 294 -4.74 11.31 -11.21
N LYS A 295 -4.53 11.61 -9.95
CA LYS A 295 -3.58 12.65 -9.48
C LYS A 295 -2.30 12.06 -8.90
N LEU A 296 -2.19 10.74 -8.83
CA LEU A 296 -1.01 10.08 -8.30
C LEU A 296 0.20 10.39 -9.19
N ALA A 297 1.24 10.94 -8.59
CA ALA A 297 2.52 11.15 -9.23
C ALA A 297 3.47 10.01 -8.84
N LEU A 298 3.86 9.22 -9.82
CA LEU A 298 4.86 8.17 -9.59
C LEU A 298 6.26 8.78 -9.42
N PRO A 299 7.16 8.15 -8.64
CA PRO A 299 8.56 8.54 -8.61
C PRO A 299 9.14 8.58 -10.04
N PRO A 300 9.88 9.63 -10.43
CA PRO A 300 10.27 9.85 -11.83
C PRO A 300 10.98 8.67 -12.50
N TYR A 301 11.83 7.97 -11.75
CA TYR A 301 12.53 6.80 -12.30
C TYR A 301 11.57 5.63 -12.56
N ARG A 302 10.57 5.43 -11.72
CA ARG A 302 9.56 4.41 -11.91
C ARG A 302 8.59 4.78 -13.03
N GLU A 303 8.12 6.05 -13.08
CA GLU A 303 7.28 6.56 -14.20
C GLU A 303 7.98 6.33 -15.55
N LEU A 304 9.29 6.59 -15.60
CA LEU A 304 10.08 6.36 -16.80
C LEU A 304 10.19 4.88 -17.17
N LEU A 305 10.42 4.00 -16.19
CA LEU A 305 10.51 2.54 -16.42
C LEU A 305 9.18 1.99 -16.98
N GLU A 306 8.07 2.36 -16.37
CA GLU A 306 6.74 1.93 -16.81
C GLU A 306 6.42 2.48 -18.22
N LEU A 307 6.68 3.78 -18.47
CA LEU A 307 6.50 4.39 -19.79
C LEU A 307 7.33 3.69 -20.85
N CYS A 308 8.60 3.42 -20.56
CA CYS A 308 9.48 2.72 -21.52
C CYS A 308 9.04 1.27 -21.77
N SER A 309 8.54 0.59 -20.76
CA SER A 309 7.94 -0.75 -20.89
C SER A 309 6.74 -0.72 -21.85
N HIS A 310 5.83 0.23 -21.71
CA HIS A 310 4.70 0.42 -22.61
C HIS A 310 5.09 0.80 -24.04
N LEU A 311 6.16 1.58 -24.19
CA LEU A 311 6.65 1.99 -25.50
C LEU A 311 7.57 0.95 -26.17
N GLY A 312 7.94 -0.12 -25.45
CA GLY A 312 8.92 -1.10 -25.92
C GLY A 312 10.35 -0.52 -26.05
N CYS A 313 10.70 0.45 -25.18
CA CYS A 313 11.98 1.13 -25.20
C CYS A 313 12.93 0.56 -24.13
N PHE A 314 14.23 0.62 -24.41
CA PHE A 314 15.25 0.18 -23.46
C PHE A 314 15.86 1.38 -22.72
N ILE A 315 16.06 1.21 -21.42
CA ILE A 315 16.74 2.17 -20.56
C ILE A 315 18.11 1.61 -20.21
N ASN A 316 19.15 2.42 -20.38
CA ASN A 316 20.48 2.13 -19.87
C ASN A 316 20.92 3.26 -18.94
N SER A 317 21.60 2.91 -17.82
CA SER A 317 22.11 3.90 -16.88
C SER A 317 23.57 3.62 -16.56
N LYS A 318 24.42 4.63 -16.71
CA LYS A 318 25.84 4.58 -16.38
C LYS A 318 26.10 5.49 -15.19
N CYS A 319 26.71 4.94 -14.15
CA CYS A 319 27.08 5.69 -12.95
C CYS A 319 28.57 6.02 -12.99
N THR A 320 28.91 7.28 -12.83
CA THR A 320 30.28 7.76 -12.62
C THR A 320 30.34 8.58 -11.35
N SER A 321 31.46 8.49 -10.61
CA SER A 321 31.68 9.30 -9.41
C SER A 321 32.73 10.37 -9.69
N LYS A 322 32.45 11.60 -9.25
CA LYS A 322 33.39 12.72 -9.33
C LYS A 322 33.48 13.38 -7.94
N GLY A 323 34.47 12.95 -7.16
CA GLY A 323 34.59 13.33 -5.75
C GLY A 323 33.45 12.72 -4.90
N GLU A 324 32.75 13.54 -4.13
CA GLU A 324 31.59 13.13 -3.34
C GLU A 324 30.27 13.08 -4.13
N GLU A 325 30.29 13.50 -5.38
CA GLU A 325 29.10 13.60 -6.21
C GLU A 325 29.01 12.41 -7.18
N LEU A 326 27.82 11.80 -7.26
CA LEU A 326 27.50 10.75 -8.22
C LEU A 326 26.81 11.37 -9.43
N ILE A 327 27.30 11.02 -10.60
CA ILE A 327 26.72 11.43 -11.88
C ILE A 327 26.10 10.19 -12.51
N ILE A 328 24.79 10.21 -12.72
CA ILE A 328 24.08 9.19 -13.45
C ILE A 328 23.76 9.72 -14.84
N GLU A 329 24.35 9.09 -15.85
CA GLU A 329 23.97 9.28 -17.23
C GLU A 329 22.95 8.21 -17.61
N MET A 330 21.76 8.63 -17.99
CA MET A 330 20.65 7.76 -18.38
C MET A 330 20.34 7.94 -19.84
N THR A 331 20.19 6.83 -20.56
CA THR A 331 19.89 6.81 -21.98
C THR A 331 18.63 6.01 -22.25
N VAL A 332 17.74 6.55 -23.06
CA VAL A 332 16.53 5.88 -23.53
C VAL A 332 16.56 5.83 -25.06
N GLN A 333 16.52 4.63 -25.61
CA GLN A 333 16.46 4.40 -27.04
C GLN A 333 15.00 4.38 -27.49
N LEU A 334 14.57 5.41 -28.19
CA LEU A 334 13.38 5.41 -29.04
C LEU A 334 13.71 4.78 -30.40
N ARG A 335 12.70 4.50 -31.22
CA ARG A 335 12.91 3.84 -32.52
C ARG A 335 14.01 4.50 -33.37
N ASP A 336 13.97 5.82 -33.49
CA ASP A 336 14.84 6.60 -34.39
C ASP A 336 15.72 7.61 -33.65
N GLU A 337 15.68 7.66 -32.32
CA GLU A 337 16.34 8.70 -31.54
C GLU A 337 16.84 8.18 -30.20
N LEU A 338 17.95 8.72 -29.73
CA LEU A 338 18.54 8.45 -28.43
C LEU A 338 18.36 9.66 -27.51
N LEU A 339 17.62 9.52 -26.44
CA LEU A 339 17.50 10.54 -25.40
C LEU A 339 18.56 10.29 -24.34
N ILE A 340 19.31 11.33 -23.97
CA ILE A 340 20.36 11.26 -22.95
C ILE A 340 20.11 12.35 -21.92
N ALA A 341 20.10 11.99 -20.64
CA ALA A 341 20.06 12.96 -19.56
C ALA A 341 20.99 12.55 -18.42
N GLN A 342 21.51 13.55 -17.72
CA GLN A 342 22.39 13.34 -16.56
C GLN A 342 21.70 13.85 -15.30
N GLY A 343 21.83 13.10 -14.19
CA GLY A 343 21.40 13.49 -12.87
C GLY A 343 22.59 13.51 -11.90
N HIS A 344 22.69 14.55 -11.10
CA HIS A 344 23.79 14.79 -10.16
C HIS A 344 23.26 14.80 -8.74
N ASP A 345 23.82 13.96 -7.86
CA ASP A 345 23.51 13.95 -6.44
C ASP A 345 24.55 13.13 -5.65
N ARG A 346 24.61 13.31 -4.33
CA ARG A 346 25.40 12.44 -3.43
C ARG A 346 24.77 11.04 -3.28
N ASN A 347 23.46 10.94 -3.48
CA ASN A 347 22.69 9.69 -3.38
C ASN A 347 22.33 9.17 -4.77
N ARG A 348 22.68 7.90 -5.04
CA ARG A 348 22.40 7.24 -6.32
C ARG A 348 20.90 7.25 -6.69
N LYS A 349 20.01 7.04 -5.70
CA LYS A 349 18.55 7.04 -5.92
C LYS A 349 18.06 8.42 -6.37
N SER A 350 18.54 9.49 -5.73
CA SER A 350 18.21 10.87 -6.07
C SER A 350 18.79 11.26 -7.43
N ALA A 351 20.04 10.89 -7.74
CA ALA A 351 20.65 11.14 -9.05
C ALA A 351 19.88 10.44 -10.19
N ASN A 352 19.45 9.18 -9.99
CA ASN A 352 18.58 8.46 -10.93
C ASN A 352 17.24 9.20 -11.15
N ALA A 353 16.60 9.63 -10.06
CA ALA A 353 15.32 10.35 -10.16
C ALA A 353 15.47 11.67 -10.94
N LYS A 354 16.55 12.42 -10.71
CA LYS A 354 16.84 13.66 -11.44
C LYS A 354 17.10 13.42 -12.95
N ALA A 355 17.83 12.37 -13.30
CA ALA A 355 18.07 12.01 -14.70
C ALA A 355 16.74 11.58 -15.37
N ALA A 356 15.97 10.71 -14.73
CA ALA A 356 14.67 10.26 -15.23
C ALA A 356 13.69 11.41 -15.42
N ALA A 357 13.60 12.34 -14.46
CA ALA A 357 12.73 13.51 -14.56
C ALA A 357 13.02 14.36 -15.79
N ARG A 358 14.30 14.55 -16.14
CA ARG A 358 14.71 15.28 -17.36
C ARG A 358 14.24 14.55 -18.62
N ILE A 359 14.42 13.24 -18.70
CA ILE A 359 13.95 12.43 -19.85
C ILE A 359 12.42 12.48 -19.96
N LEU A 360 11.70 12.38 -18.84
CA LEU A 360 10.23 12.47 -18.82
C LEU A 360 9.72 13.80 -19.35
N VAL A 361 10.40 14.91 -19.04
CA VAL A 361 10.08 16.23 -19.59
C VAL A 361 10.22 16.24 -21.10
N ASP A 362 11.28 15.67 -21.62
CA ASP A 362 11.50 15.62 -23.07
C ASP A 362 10.52 14.68 -23.78
N LEU A 363 10.14 13.57 -23.15
CA LEU A 363 9.09 12.68 -23.65
C LEU A 363 7.70 13.36 -23.62
N LYS A 364 7.37 14.10 -22.54
CA LYS A 364 6.12 14.86 -22.43
C LYS A 364 6.00 15.96 -23.51
N LYS A 365 7.09 16.66 -23.84
CA LYS A 365 7.12 17.65 -24.96
C LYS A 365 6.81 17.00 -26.33
N ARG A 366 7.07 15.70 -26.47
CA ARG A 366 6.80 14.91 -27.67
C ARG A 366 5.41 14.24 -27.65
N GLY A 367 4.59 14.55 -26.65
CA GLY A 367 3.27 13.95 -26.48
C GLY A 367 3.29 12.49 -25.99
N LEU A 368 4.40 12.05 -25.40
CA LEU A 368 4.56 10.71 -24.84
C LEU A 368 4.49 10.83 -23.31
N SER A 369 3.40 10.36 -22.72
CA SER A 369 3.23 10.29 -21.27
C SER A 369 2.59 8.97 -20.87
N LEU A 370 2.91 8.50 -19.66
CA LEU A 370 2.37 7.25 -19.12
C LEU A 370 0.84 7.28 -19.07
N ARG A 371 0.24 8.40 -18.63
CA ARG A 371 -1.22 8.59 -18.59
C ARG A 371 -1.87 8.42 -19.96
N GLN A 372 -1.27 8.95 -21.03
CA GLN A 372 -1.80 8.79 -22.38
C GLN A 372 -1.64 7.36 -22.91
N CYS A 373 -0.58 6.68 -22.54
CA CYS A 373 -0.39 5.26 -22.87
C CYS A 373 -1.41 4.38 -22.17
N LEU A 374 -1.60 4.57 -20.85
CA LEU A 374 -2.57 3.83 -20.05
C LEU A 374 -4.03 4.09 -20.48
N SER A 375 -4.39 5.35 -20.79
CA SER A 375 -5.75 5.66 -21.27
C SER A 375 -6.06 4.99 -22.61
N LYS A 376 -5.08 4.95 -23.52
CA LYS A 376 -5.23 4.23 -24.80
C LYS A 376 -5.34 2.72 -24.62
N ALA A 377 -4.57 2.14 -23.70
CA ALA A 377 -4.65 0.72 -23.36
C ALA A 377 -6.03 0.36 -22.79
N LYS A 378 -6.53 1.12 -21.81
CA LYS A 378 -7.89 0.93 -21.24
C LYS A 378 -8.99 1.04 -22.30
N GLN A 379 -8.88 1.97 -23.26
CA GLN A 379 -9.83 2.08 -24.37
C GLN A 379 -9.81 0.85 -25.29
N LEU A 380 -8.64 0.30 -25.57
CA LEU A 380 -8.49 -0.91 -26.38
C LEU A 380 -9.08 -2.14 -25.68
N ASP A 381 -8.87 -2.27 -24.39
CA ASP A 381 -9.44 -3.37 -23.59
C ASP A 381 -10.96 -3.28 -23.50
N THR A 382 -11.53 -2.07 -23.37
CA THR A 382 -12.99 -1.85 -23.38
C THR A 382 -13.58 -2.24 -24.74
N VAL A 383 -12.99 -1.81 -25.85
CA VAL A 383 -13.43 -2.16 -27.20
C VAL A 383 -13.31 -3.66 -27.43
N SER A 384 -12.22 -4.28 -26.96
CA SER A 384 -12.02 -5.75 -27.06
C SER A 384 -13.09 -6.51 -26.28
N SER A 385 -13.44 -6.08 -25.06
CA SER A 385 -14.47 -6.72 -24.25
C SER A 385 -15.88 -6.53 -24.83
N GLU A 386 -16.16 -5.37 -25.42
CA GLU A 386 -17.42 -5.11 -26.14
C GLU A 386 -17.55 -5.99 -27.41
N LEU A 387 -16.47 -6.11 -28.19
CA LEU A 387 -16.43 -6.99 -29.35
C LEU A 387 -16.62 -8.47 -28.96
N GLN A 388 -16.01 -8.87 -27.84
CA GLN A 388 -16.12 -10.23 -27.33
C GLN A 388 -17.55 -10.54 -26.83
N SER A 389 -18.20 -9.58 -26.17
CA SER A 389 -19.61 -9.69 -25.77
C SER A 389 -20.57 -9.71 -26.96
N GLN A 390 -20.28 -8.95 -28.02
CA GLN A 390 -21.05 -8.99 -29.27
C GLN A 390 -20.86 -10.31 -30.02
N LEU A 391 -19.65 -10.86 -30.07
CA LEU A 391 -19.39 -12.19 -30.65
C LEU A 391 -20.13 -13.27 -29.91
N THR A 392 -20.09 -13.29 -28.59
CA THR A 392 -20.83 -14.26 -27.75
C THR A 392 -22.37 -14.13 -27.95
N SER A 393 -22.86 -12.92 -28.13
CA SER A 393 -24.28 -12.68 -28.39
C SER A 393 -24.71 -13.09 -29.80
N LEU A 394 -23.79 -13.08 -30.79
CA LEU A 394 -24.03 -13.58 -32.15
C LEU A 394 -23.95 -15.11 -32.20
N GLU A 395 -23.05 -15.73 -31.47
CA GLU A 395 -22.97 -17.19 -31.35
C GLU A 395 -24.20 -17.80 -30.66
N THR A 396 -24.77 -17.09 -29.66
CA THR A 396 -26.04 -17.51 -29.03
C THR A 396 -27.27 -17.30 -29.92
N ARG A 397 -27.20 -16.40 -30.92
CA ARG A 397 -28.29 -16.20 -31.90
C ARG A 397 -28.24 -17.16 -33.10
N HIS A 398 -27.08 -17.72 -33.39
CA HIS A 398 -26.90 -18.75 -34.43
C HIS A 398 -26.64 -20.10 -33.74
N GLY A 399 -27.66 -20.58 -32.98
CA GLY A 399 -27.64 -21.91 -32.43
C GLY A 399 -27.35 -22.91 -33.52
N TYR A 400 -26.26 -23.66 -33.43
CA TYR A 400 -26.01 -24.84 -34.24
C TYR A 400 -27.18 -25.81 -34.03
N PRO A 401 -27.75 -26.37 -35.10
CA PRO A 401 -28.75 -27.42 -34.94
C PRO A 401 -28.10 -28.60 -34.24
N ASP A 402 -28.73 -29.03 -33.16
CA ASP A 402 -28.37 -30.22 -32.40
C ASP A 402 -28.29 -31.43 -33.31
N VAL A 403 -27.07 -31.91 -33.56
CA VAL A 403 -26.87 -33.20 -34.26
C VAL A 403 -26.72 -34.28 -33.18
N ASP A 404 -27.76 -34.49 -32.41
CA ASP A 404 -27.96 -35.68 -31.60
C ASP A 404 -29.03 -36.56 -32.25
N GLY A 405 -28.61 -37.25 -33.32
CA GLY A 405 -29.30 -38.39 -33.87
C GLY A 405 -29.27 -39.57 -32.91
N ARG A 406 -30.05 -39.55 -31.84
CA ARG A 406 -30.39 -40.75 -31.09
C ARG A 406 -31.35 -41.57 -31.94
N LEU A 407 -30.86 -42.64 -32.58
CA LEU A 407 -31.67 -43.76 -33.04
C LEU A 407 -32.35 -44.39 -31.82
N SER A 408 -33.65 -44.16 -31.67
CA SER A 408 -34.50 -44.88 -30.75
C SER A 408 -34.68 -46.30 -31.30
N LEU A 409 -34.07 -47.27 -30.66
CA LEU A 409 -34.40 -48.69 -30.79
C LEU A 409 -35.60 -48.99 -29.87
N ASP A 410 -36.79 -48.61 -30.28
CA ASP A 410 -38.04 -49.11 -29.74
C ASP A 410 -38.71 -49.92 -30.84
N GLY A 411 -38.70 -51.19 -30.72
CA GLY A 411 -39.46 -52.05 -31.57
C GLY A 411 -38.91 -53.47 -31.77
N LEU A 412 -38.97 -54.27 -30.72
CA LEU A 412 -39.16 -55.72 -30.83
C LEU A 412 -39.47 -56.28 -29.45
N SER A 413 -40.75 -56.19 -29.09
CA SER A 413 -41.30 -56.98 -28.00
C SER A 413 -42.09 -58.14 -28.64
N SER A 414 -42.05 -59.29 -27.96
CA SER A 414 -42.92 -60.42 -28.02
C SER A 414 -42.66 -61.51 -29.10
N VAL A 415 -42.23 -62.59 -28.60
CA VAL A 415 -42.72 -63.95 -28.77
C VAL A 415 -41.76 -64.81 -27.90
N GLY A 416 -42.13 -65.43 -26.84
CA GLY A 416 -43.01 -66.47 -26.60
C GLY A 416 -42.30 -67.60 -25.83
N ALA A 417 -42.82 -67.87 -24.67
CA ALA A 417 -42.97 -69.19 -24.02
C ALA A 417 -41.86 -70.27 -24.12
N THR A 418 -41.33 -70.63 -23.10
CA THR A 418 -41.58 -71.76 -22.18
C THR A 418 -40.52 -71.78 -21.08
#